data_640b61a6f52ce0897618c1f09d567f9b
#
_entry.id   640b61a6f52ce0897618c1f09d567f9b
#
_cell.length_a   1.000
_cell.length_b   1.000
_cell.length_c   1.000
_cell.angle_alpha   90.00
_cell.angle_beta   90.00
_cell.angle_gamma   90.00
#
_symmetry.space_group_name_H-M   'P 1'
#
loop_
_entity.id
_entity.type
_entity.pdbx_description
1 polymer ?
#
loop_
_entity_poly.entity_id
_entity_poly.type
_entity_poly.pdbx_seq_one_letter_code
_entity_poly.pdbx_strand_id
1 'polypeptide(L)' 'MSITLFAFDKGEEISTHESGGDAMVTCLDGVGRITIDGVEHILHEGESIVMPARHPHAVYGQEQFKMLLVVVF' A
#
# COMPACT_ATOMS: atom_id res chain seq x y z
N MET A 1 -4.53 3.05 -16.43
CA MET A 1 -4.28 3.57 -15.07
C MET A 1 -5.51 3.35 -14.21
N SER A 2 -5.29 2.97 -12.98
CA SER A 2 -6.36 2.72 -12.00
C SER A 2 -6.08 3.56 -10.75
N ILE A 3 -7.11 4.19 -10.19
CA ILE A 3 -7.00 5.01 -8.98
C ILE A 3 -8.06 4.52 -8.00
N THR A 4 -7.63 4.13 -6.80
CA THR A 4 -8.53 3.57 -5.79
C THR A 4 -8.20 4.13 -4.41
N LEU A 5 -9.24 4.45 -3.64
CA LEU A 5 -9.12 4.83 -2.24
C LEU A 5 -9.44 3.62 -1.37
N PHE A 6 -8.61 3.36 -0.38
CA PHE A 6 -8.82 2.31 0.61
C PHE A 6 -8.84 2.89 2.02
N ALA A 7 -9.69 2.32 2.85
CA ALA A 7 -9.71 2.60 4.28
C ALA A 7 -9.63 1.27 5.03
N PHE A 8 -8.70 1.20 5.97
CA PHE A 8 -8.43 0.00 6.78
C PHE A 8 -8.66 0.31 8.25
N ASP A 9 -9.28 -0.59 8.96
CA ASP A 9 -9.21 -0.59 10.41
C ASP A 9 -7.85 -1.13 10.83
N LYS A 10 -7.42 -0.82 12.05
CA LYS A 10 -6.20 -1.39 12.61
C LYS A 10 -6.27 -2.92 12.53
N GLY A 11 -5.23 -3.53 11.97
CA GLY A 11 -5.12 -4.97 11.82
C GLY A 11 -5.73 -5.55 10.56
N GLU A 12 -6.48 -4.78 9.77
CA GLU A 12 -6.95 -5.23 8.47
C GLU A 12 -5.79 -5.26 7.47
N GLU A 13 -5.84 -6.21 6.53
CA GLU A 13 -4.75 -6.38 5.58
C GLU A 13 -5.23 -6.83 4.20
N ILE A 14 -4.40 -6.53 3.20
CA ILE A 14 -4.44 -7.17 1.89
C ILE A 14 -3.24 -8.10 1.87
N SER A 15 -3.48 -9.42 1.72
CA SER A 15 -2.42 -10.41 1.73
C SER A 15 -1.48 -10.26 0.53
N THR A 16 -0.33 -10.89 0.61
CA THR A 16 0.72 -10.79 -0.40
C THR A 16 0.19 -11.18 -1.78
N HIS A 17 0.44 -10.32 -2.74
CA HIS A 17 0.05 -10.54 -4.14
C HIS A 17 1.00 -9.75 -5.05
N GLU A 18 0.85 -9.92 -6.36
CA GLU A 18 1.61 -9.18 -7.37
C GLU A 18 0.65 -8.41 -8.27
N SER A 19 1.15 -7.32 -8.84
CA SER A 19 0.41 -6.54 -9.83
C SER A 19 1.17 -6.55 -11.14
N GLY A 20 0.46 -6.52 -12.27
CA GLY A 20 1.06 -6.40 -13.60
C GLY A 20 1.55 -5.00 -13.92
N GLY A 21 1.17 -3.99 -13.13
CA GLY A 21 1.58 -2.61 -13.28
C GLY A 21 2.32 -2.09 -12.06
N ASP A 22 3.03 -0.99 -12.22
CA ASP A 22 3.65 -0.29 -11.10
C ASP A 22 2.56 0.40 -10.28
N ALA A 23 2.61 0.26 -8.97
CA ALA A 23 1.62 0.81 -8.07
C ALA A 23 2.27 1.79 -7.10
N MET A 24 1.67 2.98 -6.95
CA MET A 24 2.10 3.96 -5.96
C MET A 24 1.05 4.02 -4.86
N VAL A 25 1.50 3.91 -3.62
CA VAL A 25 0.66 4.08 -2.43
C VAL A 25 1.02 5.37 -1.74
N THR A 26 0.03 6.20 -1.46
CA THR A 26 0.17 7.40 -0.65
C THR A 26 -0.69 7.25 0.60
N CYS A 27 -0.07 7.39 1.77
CA CYS A 27 -0.80 7.39 3.02
C CYS A 27 -1.51 8.74 3.17
N LEU A 28 -2.83 8.73 3.27
CA LEU A 28 -3.65 9.94 3.44
C LEU A 28 -3.94 10.22 4.90
N ASP A 29 -3.97 9.19 5.74
CA ASP A 29 -4.31 9.31 7.15
C ASP A 29 -3.87 8.04 7.87
N GLY A 30 -3.42 8.17 9.10
CA GLY A 30 -3.03 7.04 9.95
C GLY A 30 -1.65 6.49 9.65
N VAL A 31 -1.47 5.19 9.86
CA VAL A 31 -0.19 4.50 9.67
C VAL A 31 -0.43 3.16 8.97
N GLY A 32 0.20 3.00 7.83
CA GLY A 32 0.16 1.75 7.07
C GLY A 32 1.52 1.07 7.03
N ARG A 33 1.52 -0.26 6.91
CA ARG A 33 2.72 -1.05 6.70
C ARG A 33 2.64 -1.70 5.33
N ILE A 34 3.57 -1.35 4.47
CA ILE A 34 3.67 -1.90 3.12
C ILE A 34 4.86 -2.84 3.08
N THR A 35 4.63 -4.10 2.72
CA THR A 35 5.71 -5.08 2.62
C THR A 35 5.96 -5.35 1.14
N ILE A 36 7.21 -5.15 0.71
CA ILE A 36 7.63 -5.36 -0.68
C ILE A 36 8.83 -6.31 -0.65
N ASP A 37 8.73 -7.43 -1.37
CA ASP A 37 9.77 -8.48 -1.40
C ASP A 37 10.20 -8.90 0.01
N GLY A 38 9.25 -8.96 0.94
CA GLY A 38 9.51 -9.33 2.32
C GLY A 38 10.09 -8.22 3.21
N VAL A 39 10.31 -7.02 2.67
CA VAL A 39 10.83 -5.87 3.42
C VAL A 39 9.68 -4.96 3.83
N GLU A 40 9.57 -4.68 5.11
CA GLU A 40 8.50 -3.84 5.66
C GLU A 40 8.87 -2.36 5.59
N HIS A 41 7.89 -1.54 5.17
CA HIS A 41 8.01 -0.08 5.11
C HIS A 41 6.82 0.52 5.85
N ILE A 42 7.07 1.38 6.81
CA ILE A 42 6.01 2.08 7.54
C ILE A 42 5.74 3.41 6.85
N LEU A 43 4.48 3.64 6.48
CA LEU A 43 4.04 4.89 5.88
C LEU A 43 3.22 5.69 6.88
N HIS A 44 3.59 6.95 7.05
CA HIS A 44 2.83 7.94 7.81
C HIS A 44 2.11 8.88 6.85
N GLU A 45 1.20 9.68 7.38
CA GLU A 45 0.44 10.64 6.58
C GLU A 45 1.35 11.49 5.68
N GLY A 46 1.00 11.57 4.41
CA GLY A 46 1.75 12.33 3.41
C GLY A 46 2.90 11.59 2.75
N GLU A 47 3.25 10.39 3.23
CA GLU A 47 4.33 9.59 2.65
C GLU A 47 3.82 8.67 1.55
N SER A 48 4.65 8.42 0.54
CA SER A 48 4.34 7.56 -0.59
C SER A 48 5.44 6.54 -0.83
N ILE A 49 5.06 5.40 -1.43
CA ILE A 49 6.01 4.37 -1.83
C ILE A 49 5.54 3.76 -3.16
N VAL A 50 6.49 3.34 -3.99
CA VAL A 50 6.19 2.62 -5.22
C VAL A 50 6.40 1.13 -4.99
N MET A 51 5.38 0.35 -5.35
CA MET A 51 5.43 -1.11 -5.39
C MET A 51 5.65 -1.51 -6.85
N PRO A 52 6.87 -1.93 -7.22
CA PRO A 52 7.16 -2.23 -8.63
C PRO A 52 6.33 -3.42 -9.17
N ALA A 53 6.03 -3.37 -10.46
CA ALA A 53 5.30 -4.45 -11.13
C ALA A 53 5.99 -5.80 -10.90
N ARG A 54 5.21 -6.83 -10.69
CA ARG A 54 5.65 -8.22 -10.52
C ARG A 54 6.53 -8.47 -9.28
N HIS A 55 6.56 -7.55 -8.33
CA HIS A 55 7.18 -7.77 -7.02
C HIS A 55 6.10 -8.09 -6.00
N PRO A 56 6.25 -9.15 -5.19
CA PRO A 56 5.27 -9.47 -4.16
C PRO A 56 5.13 -8.33 -3.17
N HIS A 57 3.89 -7.96 -2.86
CA HIS A 57 3.63 -6.90 -1.89
C HIS A 57 2.38 -7.18 -1.07
N ALA A 58 2.33 -6.62 0.11
CA ALA A 58 1.20 -6.72 1.03
C ALA A 58 0.98 -5.37 1.73
N VAL A 59 -0.25 -5.15 2.18
CA VAL A 59 -0.62 -3.92 2.89
C VAL A 59 -1.28 -4.31 4.20
N TYR A 60 -0.89 -3.65 5.29
CA TYR A 60 -1.41 -3.91 6.62
C TYR A 60 -1.70 -2.59 7.35
N GLY A 61 -2.86 -2.49 7.97
CA GLY A 61 -3.22 -1.35 8.81
C GLY A 61 -2.48 -1.40 10.16
N GLN A 62 -1.35 -0.75 10.25
CA GLN A 62 -0.57 -0.66 11.49
C GLN A 62 -1.37 0.07 12.56
N GLU A 63 -2.06 1.12 12.16
CA GLU A 63 -3.13 1.80 12.87
C GLU A 63 -4.29 1.93 11.89
N GLN A 64 -5.37 2.58 12.27
CA GLN A 64 -6.42 2.96 11.33
C GLN A 64 -5.76 3.77 10.21
N PHE A 65 -6.07 3.45 8.94
CA PHE A 65 -5.22 3.87 7.82
C PHE A 65 -6.06 4.11 6.58
N LYS A 66 -5.77 5.19 5.87
CA LYS A 66 -6.35 5.48 4.56
C LYS A 66 -5.24 5.67 3.55
N MET A 67 -5.40 5.10 2.37
CA MET A 67 -4.41 5.24 1.31
C MET A 67 -5.05 5.49 -0.04
N LEU A 68 -4.30 6.19 -0.90
CA LEU A 68 -4.59 6.33 -2.32
C LEU A 68 -3.68 5.38 -3.07
N LEU A 69 -4.25 4.53 -3.89
CA LEU A 69 -3.52 3.59 -4.75
C LEU A 69 -3.64 4.02 -6.20
N VAL A 70 -2.52 4.23 -6.86
CA VAL A 70 -2.47 4.52 -8.30
C VAL A 70 -1.67 3.42 -8.98
N VAL A 71 -2.30 2.72 -9.92
CA VAL A 71 -1.64 1.65 -10.67
C VAL A 71 -1.48 2.09 -12.13
N VAL A 72 -0.28 2.02 -12.65
CA VAL A 72 0.06 2.36 -14.03
C VAL A 72 0.45 1.08 -14.78
N PHE A 73 -0.31 0.77 -15.78
CA PHE A 73 -0.09 -0.42 -16.63
C PHE A 73 0.71 -0.08 -17.88
#